data_e338ae695d1d496c5f4f4bcb00f819d8
#
_entry.id   e338ae695d1d496c5f4f4bcb00f819d8
#
_cell.length_a   1.000
_cell.length_b   1.000
_cell.length_c   1.000
_cell.angle_alpha   90.00
_cell.angle_beta   90.00
_cell.angle_gamma   90.00
#
_symmetry.space_group_name_H-M   'P 1'
#
loop_
_entity.id
_entity.type
_entity.pdbx_description
1 polymer ?
#
loop_
_entity_poly.entity_id
_entity_poly.type
_entity_poly.pdbx_seq_one_letter_code
_entity_poly.pdbx_strand_id
1 'polypeptide(L)' 'MQTYLTLNELRAKLGGRSRSAIYLDLAASRLPQPLKLGGRLYWPEDDVEAHLRNLREKAT' A
#
# COMPACT_ATOMS: atom_id res chain seq x y z
N MET A 1 -8.22 1.59 -16.53
CA MET A 1 -6.75 1.66 -16.61
C MET A 1 -6.13 1.52 -15.23
N GLN A 2 -5.08 0.69 -15.10
CA GLN A 2 -4.44 0.47 -13.80
C GLN A 2 -3.57 1.66 -13.42
N THR A 3 -3.76 2.17 -12.21
CA THR A 3 -2.95 3.26 -11.67
C THR A 3 -1.96 2.68 -10.67
N TYR A 4 -0.73 3.14 -10.73
CA TYR A 4 0.31 2.72 -9.80
C TYR A 4 0.67 3.88 -8.87
N LEU A 5 0.82 3.56 -7.58
CA LEU A 5 1.15 4.55 -6.56
C LEU A 5 2.62 4.44 -6.19
N THR A 6 3.30 5.58 -6.09
CA THR A 6 4.65 5.62 -5.51
C THR A 6 4.53 5.48 -3.99
N LEU A 7 5.66 5.30 -3.32
CA LEU A 7 5.68 5.24 -1.86
C LEU A 7 5.05 6.51 -1.24
N ASN A 8 5.42 7.68 -1.75
CA ASN A 8 4.88 8.93 -1.24
C ASN A 8 3.37 9.05 -1.47
N GLU A 9 2.90 8.62 -2.63
CA GLU A 9 1.47 8.64 -2.94
C GLU A 9 0.71 7.66 -2.04
N LEU A 10 1.27 6.49 -1.80
CA LEU A 10 0.67 5.51 -0.91
C LEU A 10 0.58 6.06 0.52
N ARG A 11 1.64 6.69 0.99
CA ARG A 11 1.64 7.29 2.32
C ARG A 11 0.54 8.33 2.47
N ALA A 12 0.38 9.19 1.46
CA ALA A 12 -0.66 10.21 1.46
C ALA A 12 -2.06 9.57 1.44
N LYS A 13 -2.25 8.55 0.63
CA LYS A 13 -3.53 7.84 0.55
C LYS A 13 -3.92 7.22 1.88
N LEU A 14 -2.93 6.80 2.66
CA LEU A 14 -3.15 6.18 3.97
C LEU A 14 -3.15 7.18 5.13
N GLY A 15 -3.34 8.45 4.83
CA GLY A 15 -3.46 9.47 5.85
C GLY A 15 -2.14 9.99 6.38
N GLY A 16 -1.09 9.91 5.60
CA GLY A 16 0.22 10.44 5.99
C GLY A 16 1.05 9.50 6.85
N ARG A 17 0.91 8.19 6.65
CA ARG A 17 1.72 7.22 7.38
C ARG A 17 3.20 7.39 7.07
N SER A 18 4.05 7.13 8.07
CA SER A 18 5.50 7.21 7.90
C SER A 18 6.02 6.05 7.05
N ARG A 19 7.23 6.19 6.52
CA ARG A 19 7.87 5.11 5.78
C ARG A 19 8.03 3.86 6.63
N SER A 20 8.45 4.03 7.88
CA SER A 20 8.60 2.89 8.80
C SER A 20 7.31 2.15 8.99
N ALA A 21 6.19 2.87 9.11
CA ALA A 21 4.88 2.26 9.25
C ALA A 21 4.50 1.47 8.01
N ILE A 22 4.83 1.99 6.82
CA ILE A 22 4.56 1.29 5.57
C ILE A 22 5.34 -0.04 5.52
N TYR A 23 6.61 -0.03 5.89
CA TYR A 23 7.41 -1.24 5.88
C TYR A 23 6.92 -2.26 6.91
N LEU A 24 6.48 -1.80 8.08
CA LEU A 24 5.87 -2.67 9.07
C LEU A 24 4.58 -3.30 8.53
N ASP A 25 3.78 -2.51 7.83
CA ASP A 25 2.54 -3.01 7.24
C ASP A 25 2.84 -4.07 6.17
N LEU A 26 3.90 -3.88 5.39
CA LEU A 26 4.32 -4.87 4.40
C LEU A 26 4.74 -6.18 5.09
N ALA A 27 5.53 -6.07 6.15
CA ALA A 27 6.00 -7.25 6.89
C ALA A 27 4.84 -8.00 7.54
N ALA A 28 3.80 -7.30 7.94
CA ALA A 28 2.61 -7.89 8.56
C ALA A 28 1.54 -8.31 7.54
N SER A 29 1.83 -8.19 6.25
CA SER A 29 0.92 -8.51 5.16
C SER A 29 -0.37 -7.68 5.18
N ARG A 30 -0.30 -6.46 5.71
CA ARG A 30 -1.43 -5.54 5.69
C ARG A 30 -1.54 -4.77 4.40
N LEU A 31 -0.48 -4.79 3.58
CA LEU A 31 -0.44 -4.14 2.28
C LEU A 31 -0.02 -5.15 1.23
N PRO A 32 -0.43 -4.95 -0.04
CA PRO A 32 0.03 -5.82 -1.11
C PRO A 32 1.51 -5.61 -1.38
N GLN A 33 2.15 -6.61 -1.97
CA GLN A 33 3.55 -6.53 -2.31
C GLN A 33 3.74 -5.51 -3.45
N PRO A 34 4.73 -4.62 -3.32
CA PRO A 34 4.97 -3.62 -4.36
C PRO A 34 5.73 -4.22 -5.54
N LEU A 35 5.63 -3.54 -6.67
CA LEU A 35 6.50 -3.79 -7.82
C LEU A 35 7.75 -2.93 -7.64
N LYS A 36 8.92 -3.54 -7.82
CA LYS A 36 10.17 -2.79 -7.80
C LYS A 36 10.60 -2.52 -9.24
N LEU A 37 10.64 -1.26 -9.59
CA LEU A 37 10.99 -0.84 -10.94
C LEU A 37 11.98 0.30 -10.89
N GLY A 38 13.18 0.09 -11.43
CA GLY A 38 14.20 1.14 -11.45
C GLY A 38 14.61 1.64 -10.07
N GLY A 39 14.61 0.78 -9.07
CA GLY A 39 14.95 1.14 -7.71
C GLY A 39 13.83 1.83 -6.93
N ARG A 40 12.65 1.94 -7.52
CA ARG A 40 11.49 2.53 -6.87
C ARG A 40 10.39 1.50 -6.68
N LEU A 41 9.61 1.67 -5.62
CA LEU A 41 8.49 0.79 -5.34
C LEU A 41 7.19 1.40 -5.86
N TYR A 42 6.37 0.56 -6.48
CA TYR A 42 5.06 0.96 -7.00
C TYR A 42 4.01 -0.03 -6.55
N TRP A 43 2.85 0.45 -6.18
CA TRP A 43 1.72 -0.38 -5.77
C TRP A 43 0.57 -0.20 -6.75
N PRO A 44 0.00 -1.29 -7.30
CA PRO A 44 -1.24 -1.17 -8.08
C PRO A 44 -2.34 -0.63 -7.17
N GLU A 45 -2.99 0.44 -7.56
CA GLU A 45 -4.01 1.07 -6.74
C GLU A 45 -5.15 0.11 -6.41
N ASP A 46 -5.56 -0.69 -7.38
CA ASP A 46 -6.64 -1.66 -7.18
C ASP A 46 -6.29 -2.68 -6.09
N ASP A 47 -5.04 -3.12 -6.05
CA ASP A 47 -4.59 -4.05 -5.03
C ASP A 47 -4.60 -3.40 -3.65
N VAL A 48 -4.19 -2.14 -3.57
CA VAL A 48 -4.21 -1.40 -2.30
C VAL A 48 -5.65 -1.26 -1.81
N GLU A 49 -6.56 -0.89 -2.71
CA GLU A 49 -7.98 -0.75 -2.36
C GLU A 49 -8.56 -2.07 -1.84
N ALA A 50 -8.22 -3.18 -2.50
CA ALA A 50 -8.71 -4.49 -2.09
C ALA A 50 -8.20 -4.87 -0.70
N HIS A 51 -6.93 -4.59 -0.42
CA HIS A 51 -6.34 -4.87 0.90
C HIS A 51 -7.00 -4.03 1.99
N LEU A 52 -7.21 -2.76 1.73
CA LEU A 52 -7.85 -1.87 2.69
C LEU A 52 -9.29 -2.30 2.97
N ARG A 53 -10.00 -2.73 1.94
CA ARG A 53 -11.37 -3.24 2.08
C ARG A 53 -11.40 -4.48 2.95
N ASN A 54 -10.46 -5.40 2.73
CA ASN A 54 -10.37 -6.63 3.53
C ASN A 54 -10.09 -6.32 4.99
N LEU A 55 -9.18 -5.40 5.27
CA LEU A 55 -8.88 -4.98 6.64
C LEU A 55 -10.11 -4.39 7.32
N ARG A 56 -10.86 -3.57 6.59
CA ARG A 56 -12.07 -2.96 7.11
C ARG A 56 -13.12 -4.02 7.47
N GLU A 57 -13.30 -5.00 6.61
CA GLU A 57 -14.26 -6.07 6.84
C GLU A 57 -13.87 -6.93 8.04
N LYS A 58 -12.58 -7.20 8.21
CA LYS A 58 -12.08 -7.99 9.35
C LYS A 58 -12.16 -7.24 10.66
N ALA A 59 -12.15 -5.92 10.62
CA ALA A 59 -12.18 -5.10 11.82
C ALA A 59 -13.58 -5.01 12.43
N THR A 60 -14.58 -5.41 11.69
CA THR A 60 -15.96 -5.48 12.22
C THR A 60 -16.33 -6.89 12.74
#